data_8d52dd85fe18cfc1599c709bac4f5b50
#
_entry.id   8d52dd85fe18cfc1599c709bac4f5b50
#
_cell.length_a   1.000
_cell.length_b   1.000
_cell.length_c   1.000
_cell.angle_alpha   90.00
_cell.angle_beta   90.00
_cell.angle_gamma   90.00
#
_symmetry.space_group_name_H-M   'P 1'
#
loop_
_entity.id
_entity.type
_entity.pdbx_description
1 polymer ?
#
loop_
_entity_poly.entity_id
_entity_poly.type
_entity_poly.pdbx_seq_one_letter_code
_entity_poly.pdbx_strand_id
1 'polypeptide(L)'
;MKILFINLPYYGHVVPTLGLVKELIKRGNHVTYLMSFDWKQVVAVNGVAFAGYDNHKKLSEQIKNAYVAAEKIIDDYDLVVYEQFFFLGKHLAGKYDKPAVRIFTAPATNEKLMQEYIQAGVALGIFRHKWIGRLWTKDILKDIGKDISMKTDCWLDEIVENPPGLNLVYTLEEYQPYQKTFPEEQFKFLGASIYERDEDKIELKVGERPLIYISLGTIVKGATAFFKKCIKAFRDEDVTVIMSVGKTFPIKKLGKIPDNFFVYSSVPQISVLEKADVFVTHGGMNSVSEALLYGVPMVVIPFMADQPTNARRVEELGLGRKLEYKKVDVNPLRNQVFSVLHDEDIQTKVARMQLKMQNCPGNATGAEWIMKYYEDWNCSNV
;
A
#
# COMPACT_ATOMS: atom_id res chain seq x y z
N MET A 1 -10.24 -4.25 -25.01
CA MET A 1 -9.14 -5.21 -24.85
C MET A 1 -9.41 -6.17 -23.70
N LYS A 2 -8.74 -7.33 -23.70
CA LYS A 2 -8.75 -8.28 -22.58
C LYS A 2 -7.50 -8.11 -21.75
N ILE A 3 -7.65 -7.88 -20.46
CA ILE A 3 -6.55 -7.57 -19.52
C ILE A 3 -6.42 -8.68 -18.49
N LEU A 4 -5.25 -9.27 -18.36
CA LEU A 4 -4.89 -10.16 -17.27
C LEU A 4 -4.25 -9.33 -16.14
N PHE A 5 -4.97 -9.18 -15.03
CA PHE A 5 -4.48 -8.45 -13.84
C PHE A 5 -3.98 -9.45 -12.80
N ILE A 6 -2.70 -9.42 -12.48
CA ILE A 6 -2.05 -10.39 -11.58
C ILE A 6 -1.65 -9.71 -10.27
N ASN A 7 -2.09 -10.27 -9.13
CA ASN A 7 -1.69 -9.78 -7.83
C ASN A 7 -1.46 -10.92 -6.82
N LEU A 8 -0.79 -10.62 -5.70
CA LEU A 8 -0.57 -11.52 -4.59
C LEU A 8 -1.50 -11.21 -3.41
N PRO A 9 -1.82 -12.17 -2.52
CA PRO A 9 -2.91 -12.09 -1.55
C PRO A 9 -2.57 -11.23 -0.31
N TYR A 10 -2.23 -9.97 -0.53
CA TYR A 10 -1.96 -9.00 0.52
C TYR A 10 -2.94 -7.84 0.47
N TYR A 11 -3.64 -7.57 1.58
CA TYR A 11 -4.70 -6.56 1.65
C TYR A 11 -4.24 -5.19 1.13
N GLY A 12 -3.06 -4.73 1.57
CA GLY A 12 -2.47 -3.46 1.16
C GLY A 12 -2.10 -3.38 -0.34
N HIS A 13 -2.04 -4.50 -1.04
CA HIS A 13 -1.69 -4.59 -2.46
C HIS A 13 -2.89 -4.84 -3.36
N VAL A 14 -3.94 -5.48 -2.84
CA VAL A 14 -5.16 -5.78 -3.61
C VAL A 14 -6.13 -4.61 -3.60
N VAL A 15 -6.50 -4.14 -2.42
CA VAL A 15 -7.54 -3.11 -2.26
C VAL A 15 -7.26 -1.84 -3.07
N PRO A 16 -6.04 -1.28 -3.09
CA PRO A 16 -5.74 -0.11 -3.90
C PRO A 16 -5.97 -0.29 -5.40
N THR A 17 -5.83 -1.50 -5.93
CA THR A 17 -5.95 -1.75 -7.38
C THR A 17 -7.38 -1.95 -7.85
N LEU A 18 -8.33 -2.23 -6.94
CA LEU A 18 -9.73 -2.52 -7.32
C LEU A 18 -10.42 -1.33 -8.00
N GLY A 19 -10.11 -0.10 -7.58
CA GLY A 19 -10.61 1.11 -8.21
C GLY A 19 -10.18 1.25 -9.68
N LEU A 20 -8.91 0.96 -9.97
CA LEU A 20 -8.38 0.97 -11.34
C LEU A 20 -9.04 -0.11 -12.20
N VAL A 21 -9.23 -1.30 -11.65
CA VAL A 21 -9.92 -2.40 -12.36
C VAL A 21 -11.35 -2.03 -12.70
N LYS A 22 -12.10 -1.42 -11.78
CA LYS A 22 -13.46 -0.91 -12.05
C LYS A 22 -13.46 0.13 -13.18
N GLU A 23 -12.50 1.06 -13.16
CA GLU A 23 -12.41 2.09 -14.22
C GLU A 23 -12.09 1.48 -15.59
N LEU A 24 -11.23 0.47 -15.66
CA LEU A 24 -10.95 -0.26 -16.89
C LEU A 24 -12.20 -0.96 -17.43
N ILE A 25 -12.97 -1.64 -16.56
CA ILE A 25 -14.23 -2.30 -16.95
C ILE A 25 -15.26 -1.27 -17.41
N LYS A 26 -15.44 -0.17 -16.71
CA LYS A 26 -16.34 0.92 -17.07
C LYS A 26 -16.07 1.49 -18.47
N ARG A 27 -14.81 1.43 -18.91
CA ARG A 27 -14.37 1.82 -20.26
C ARG A 27 -14.48 0.71 -21.31
N GLY A 28 -15.18 -0.37 -20.99
CA GLY A 28 -15.47 -1.46 -21.94
C GLY A 28 -14.34 -2.49 -22.07
N ASN A 29 -13.38 -2.52 -21.16
CA ASN A 29 -12.36 -3.56 -21.16
C ASN A 29 -12.83 -4.81 -20.39
N HIS A 30 -12.38 -5.98 -20.80
CA HIS A 30 -12.57 -7.23 -20.07
C HIS A 30 -11.37 -7.49 -19.16
N VAL A 31 -11.55 -7.34 -17.86
CA VAL A 31 -10.50 -7.57 -16.88
C VAL A 31 -10.72 -8.87 -16.14
N THR A 32 -9.76 -9.78 -16.21
CA THR A 32 -9.71 -10.97 -15.34
C THR A 32 -8.65 -10.74 -14.26
N TYR A 33 -9.09 -10.79 -13.00
CA TYR A 33 -8.20 -10.64 -11.85
C TYR A 33 -7.71 -12.03 -11.42
N LEU A 34 -6.43 -12.30 -11.64
CA LEU A 34 -5.76 -13.52 -11.20
C LEU A 34 -5.25 -13.35 -9.77
N MET A 35 -5.80 -14.15 -8.86
CA MET A 35 -5.56 -14.05 -7.42
C MET A 35 -5.71 -15.40 -6.74
N SER A 36 -5.23 -15.53 -5.50
CA SER A 36 -5.50 -16.74 -4.73
C SER A 36 -6.98 -16.96 -4.48
N PHE A 37 -7.43 -18.23 -4.43
CA PHE A 37 -8.84 -18.58 -4.26
C PHE A 37 -9.49 -17.98 -3.02
N ASP A 38 -8.72 -17.71 -1.96
CA ASP A 38 -9.20 -17.10 -0.70
C ASP A 38 -9.80 -15.68 -0.93
N TRP A 39 -9.44 -15.03 -2.04
CA TRP A 39 -9.86 -13.66 -2.38
C TRP A 39 -11.01 -13.61 -3.38
N LYS A 40 -11.52 -14.76 -3.81
CA LYS A 40 -12.58 -14.85 -4.82
C LYS A 40 -13.78 -13.94 -4.48
N GLN A 41 -14.24 -13.98 -3.22
CA GLN A 41 -15.38 -13.16 -2.80
C GLN A 41 -15.09 -11.66 -2.87
N VAL A 42 -13.90 -11.22 -2.43
CA VAL A 42 -13.50 -9.81 -2.45
C VAL A 42 -13.44 -9.27 -3.88
N VAL A 43 -12.94 -10.06 -4.84
CA VAL A 43 -12.86 -9.68 -6.25
C VAL A 43 -14.26 -9.72 -6.90
N ALA A 44 -15.04 -10.76 -6.65
CA ALA A 44 -16.36 -10.97 -7.25
C ALA A 44 -17.39 -9.87 -6.91
N VAL A 45 -17.36 -9.35 -5.67
CA VAL A 45 -18.21 -8.23 -5.23
C VAL A 45 -18.04 -6.99 -6.11
N ASN A 46 -16.88 -6.88 -6.77
CA ASN A 46 -16.56 -5.76 -7.66
C ASN A 46 -16.97 -5.98 -9.13
N GLY A 47 -17.67 -7.09 -9.44
CA GLY A 47 -18.09 -7.41 -10.81
C GLY A 47 -16.94 -7.79 -11.75
N VAL A 48 -15.78 -8.15 -11.20
CA VAL A 48 -14.56 -8.48 -11.95
C VAL A 48 -14.52 -9.99 -12.24
N ALA A 49 -14.14 -10.37 -13.45
CA ALA A 49 -13.87 -11.78 -13.76
C ALA A 49 -12.68 -12.29 -12.93
N PHE A 50 -12.78 -13.52 -12.44
CA PHE A 50 -11.81 -14.08 -11.50
C PHE A 50 -11.14 -15.34 -12.06
N ALA A 51 -9.83 -15.39 -12.01
CA ALA A 51 -9.01 -16.59 -12.18
C ALA A 51 -8.26 -16.89 -10.88
N GLY A 52 -8.17 -18.15 -10.49
CA GLY A 52 -7.66 -18.53 -9.18
C GLY A 52 -6.41 -19.38 -9.20
N TYR A 53 -5.60 -19.23 -8.15
CA TYR A 53 -4.51 -20.14 -7.80
C TYR A 53 -4.53 -20.47 -6.30
N ASP A 54 -3.88 -21.57 -5.93
CA ASP A 54 -3.81 -21.99 -4.53
C ASP A 54 -2.87 -21.07 -3.73
N ASN A 55 -3.37 -20.57 -2.60
CA ASN A 55 -2.57 -19.74 -1.69
C ASN A 55 -1.51 -20.59 -0.97
N HIS A 56 -0.44 -19.93 -0.54
CA HIS A 56 0.61 -20.55 0.26
C HIS A 56 1.16 -19.58 1.30
N LYS A 57 1.75 -20.10 2.40
CA LYS A 57 2.34 -19.25 3.46
C LYS A 57 3.66 -18.60 3.04
N LYS A 58 4.40 -19.21 2.10
CA LYS A 58 5.67 -18.69 1.58
C LYS A 58 5.42 -17.87 0.35
N LEU A 59 5.98 -16.66 0.30
CA LEU A 59 5.89 -15.76 -0.84
C LEU A 59 6.43 -16.40 -2.15
N SER A 60 7.51 -17.19 -2.07
CA SER A 60 8.05 -17.90 -3.25
C SER A 60 7.01 -18.81 -3.89
N GLU A 61 6.28 -19.58 -3.08
CA GLU A 61 5.26 -20.48 -3.58
C GLU A 61 4.03 -19.74 -4.12
N GLN A 62 3.66 -18.59 -3.51
CA GLN A 62 2.60 -17.74 -4.04
C GLN A 62 2.96 -17.22 -5.45
N ILE A 63 4.20 -16.76 -5.65
CA ILE A 63 4.69 -16.29 -6.95
C ILE A 63 4.70 -17.44 -7.97
N LYS A 64 5.17 -18.64 -7.60
CA LYS A 64 5.15 -19.81 -8.48
C LYS A 64 3.73 -20.17 -8.90
N ASN A 65 2.81 -20.27 -7.93
CA ASN A 65 1.42 -20.63 -8.19
C ASN A 65 0.73 -19.60 -9.09
N ALA A 66 0.96 -18.29 -8.83
CA ALA A 66 0.46 -17.21 -9.66
C ALA A 66 1.01 -17.28 -11.10
N TYR A 67 2.32 -17.54 -11.25
CA TYR A 67 2.96 -17.65 -12.54
C TYR A 67 2.38 -18.81 -13.36
N VAL A 68 2.33 -20.02 -12.79
CA VAL A 68 1.78 -21.22 -13.45
C VAL A 68 0.32 -21.03 -13.84
N ALA A 69 -0.47 -20.38 -12.99
CA ALA A 69 -1.88 -20.10 -13.28
C ALA A 69 -2.02 -19.04 -14.39
N ALA A 70 -1.20 -17.98 -14.37
CA ALA A 70 -1.20 -16.96 -15.40
C ALA A 70 -0.78 -17.51 -16.75
N GLU A 71 0.27 -18.34 -16.79
CA GLU A 71 0.80 -18.95 -18.01
C GLU A 71 -0.22 -19.81 -18.77
N LYS A 72 -1.14 -20.45 -18.04
CA LYS A 72 -2.20 -21.29 -18.63
C LYS A 72 -3.26 -20.51 -19.40
N ILE A 73 -3.42 -19.23 -19.11
CA ILE A 73 -4.52 -18.42 -19.61
C ILE A 73 -4.06 -17.18 -20.41
N ILE A 74 -2.78 -16.83 -20.36
CA ILE A 74 -2.25 -15.57 -20.90
C ILE A 74 -2.51 -15.38 -22.41
N ASP A 75 -2.59 -16.45 -23.19
CA ASP A 75 -2.84 -16.40 -24.63
C ASP A 75 -4.17 -15.72 -24.97
N ASP A 76 -5.15 -15.81 -24.08
CA ASP A 76 -6.48 -15.21 -24.24
C ASP A 76 -6.52 -13.70 -23.99
N TYR A 77 -5.41 -13.09 -23.58
CA TYR A 77 -5.32 -11.69 -23.17
C TYR A 77 -4.42 -10.86 -24.06
N ASP A 78 -4.73 -9.56 -24.11
CA ASP A 78 -4.02 -8.58 -24.94
C ASP A 78 -2.92 -7.86 -24.16
N LEU A 79 -3.09 -7.73 -22.83
CA LEU A 79 -2.22 -6.94 -21.93
C LEU A 79 -2.12 -7.63 -20.58
N VAL A 80 -0.93 -7.59 -19.99
CA VAL A 80 -0.68 -8.01 -18.60
C VAL A 80 -0.49 -6.78 -17.71
N VAL A 81 -1.30 -6.67 -16.66
CA VAL A 81 -1.10 -5.71 -15.56
C VAL A 81 -0.73 -6.48 -14.31
N TYR A 82 0.30 -6.09 -13.60
CA TYR A 82 0.77 -6.83 -12.43
C TYR A 82 1.23 -5.92 -11.30
N GLU A 83 1.02 -6.36 -10.07
CA GLU A 83 1.52 -5.66 -8.89
C GLU A 83 2.99 -6.01 -8.64
N GLN A 84 3.76 -5.05 -8.13
CA GLN A 84 5.23 -5.10 -8.03
C GLN A 84 5.82 -6.37 -7.39
N PHE A 85 5.12 -7.02 -6.46
CA PHE A 85 5.61 -8.26 -5.83
C PHE A 85 5.55 -9.46 -6.78
N PHE A 86 4.72 -9.40 -7.81
CA PHE A 86 4.77 -10.36 -8.90
C PHE A 86 5.82 -9.95 -9.93
N PHE A 87 7.08 -9.88 -9.52
CA PHE A 87 8.19 -9.35 -10.32
C PHE A 87 8.40 -10.05 -11.69
N LEU A 88 7.82 -11.24 -11.88
CA LEU A 88 7.87 -11.99 -13.12
C LEU A 88 6.87 -11.52 -14.18
N GLY A 89 6.02 -10.53 -13.89
CA GLY A 89 4.95 -10.10 -14.78
C GLY A 89 5.44 -9.62 -16.16
N LYS A 90 6.53 -8.84 -16.20
CA LYS A 90 7.15 -8.40 -17.47
C LYS A 90 7.73 -9.58 -18.27
N HIS A 91 8.37 -10.54 -17.60
CA HIS A 91 8.93 -11.73 -18.24
C HIS A 91 7.86 -12.63 -18.83
N LEU A 92 6.78 -12.84 -18.04
CA LEU A 92 5.63 -13.60 -18.48
C LEU A 92 5.00 -12.95 -19.74
N ALA A 93 4.73 -11.66 -19.69
CA ALA A 93 4.19 -10.93 -20.83
C ALA A 93 5.09 -11.00 -22.06
N GLY A 94 6.40 -10.76 -21.89
CA GLY A 94 7.37 -10.81 -22.97
C GLY A 94 7.53 -12.20 -23.62
N LYS A 95 7.38 -13.28 -22.84
CA LYS A 95 7.38 -14.66 -23.36
C LYS A 95 6.24 -14.92 -24.36
N TYR A 96 5.13 -14.22 -24.22
CA TYR A 96 3.92 -14.35 -25.04
C TYR A 96 3.69 -13.13 -25.95
N ASP A 97 4.71 -12.31 -26.12
CA ASP A 97 4.66 -11.10 -26.96
C ASP A 97 3.47 -10.18 -26.59
N LYS A 98 3.33 -9.92 -25.31
CA LYS A 98 2.29 -9.03 -24.75
C LYS A 98 2.93 -7.81 -24.07
N PRO A 99 2.31 -6.63 -24.15
CA PRO A 99 2.73 -5.50 -23.34
C PRO A 99 2.45 -5.74 -21.85
N ALA A 100 3.25 -5.09 -20.99
CA ALA A 100 3.15 -5.23 -19.56
C ALA A 100 3.09 -3.86 -18.87
N VAL A 101 2.21 -3.73 -17.86
CA VAL A 101 2.10 -2.57 -16.97
C VAL A 101 2.31 -3.02 -15.55
N ARG A 102 3.16 -2.31 -14.81
CA ARG A 102 3.40 -2.59 -13.39
C ARG A 102 2.71 -1.58 -12.50
N ILE A 103 2.13 -2.07 -11.39
CA ILE A 103 1.50 -1.25 -10.36
C ILE A 103 2.36 -1.26 -9.10
N PHE A 104 2.62 -0.09 -8.55
CA PHE A 104 3.19 0.12 -7.24
C PHE A 104 2.10 0.58 -6.28
N THR A 105 1.80 -0.20 -5.27
CA THR A 105 0.88 0.15 -4.17
C THR A 105 1.60 0.80 -2.98
N ALA A 106 2.90 0.98 -3.11
CA ALA A 106 3.83 1.70 -2.25
C ALA A 106 4.69 2.62 -3.13
N PRO A 107 5.60 3.44 -2.58
CA PRO A 107 6.54 4.21 -3.39
C PRO A 107 7.30 3.34 -4.39
N ALA A 108 7.47 3.83 -5.61
CA ALA A 108 8.27 3.17 -6.62
C ALA A 108 9.72 2.99 -6.12
N THR A 109 10.31 1.84 -6.42
CA THR A 109 11.60 1.46 -5.85
C THR A 109 12.72 1.65 -6.88
N ASN A 110 13.76 2.38 -6.49
CA ASN A 110 15.03 2.49 -7.19
C ASN A 110 16.16 1.85 -6.36
N GLU A 111 17.39 1.84 -6.88
CA GLU A 111 18.53 1.25 -6.20
C GLU A 111 18.76 1.85 -4.80
N LYS A 112 18.67 3.18 -4.67
CA LYS A 112 18.89 3.87 -3.38
C LYS A 112 17.84 3.47 -2.35
N LEU A 113 16.55 3.49 -2.71
CA LEU A 113 15.47 3.11 -1.83
C LEU A 113 15.54 1.62 -1.48
N MET A 114 15.95 0.77 -2.43
CA MET A 114 16.18 -0.66 -2.17
C MET A 114 17.30 -0.87 -1.15
N GLN A 115 18.41 -0.14 -1.27
CA GLN A 115 19.50 -0.20 -0.28
C GLN A 115 19.04 0.23 1.11
N GLU A 116 18.20 1.27 1.20
CA GLU A 116 17.61 1.70 2.48
C GLU A 116 16.70 0.61 3.08
N TYR A 117 15.86 -0.03 2.28
CA TYR A 117 15.05 -1.17 2.74
C TYR A 117 15.90 -2.32 3.28
N ILE A 118 17.00 -2.65 2.62
CA ILE A 118 17.96 -3.67 3.06
C ILE A 118 18.64 -3.27 4.37
N GLN A 119 19.13 -2.04 4.48
CA GLN A 119 19.83 -1.54 5.67
C GLN A 119 18.90 -1.42 6.90
N ALA A 120 17.68 -0.97 6.70
CA ALA A 120 16.68 -0.83 7.76
C ALA A 120 16.17 -2.20 8.28
N GLY A 121 16.56 -3.31 7.65
CA GLY A 121 16.01 -4.64 7.96
C GLY A 121 14.51 -4.74 7.71
N VAL A 122 14.01 -3.81 6.90
CA VAL A 122 12.60 -3.55 6.62
C VAL A 122 11.96 -4.68 5.82
N ALA A 123 12.74 -5.30 5.00
CA ALA A 123 12.30 -6.39 4.19
C ALA A 123 12.33 -7.67 4.99
N LEU A 124 11.17 -8.32 5.13
CA LEU A 124 10.96 -9.69 5.58
C LEU A 124 12.28 -10.49 5.54
N GLY A 125 12.99 -10.73 6.59
CA GLY A 125 14.28 -11.40 6.77
C GLY A 125 15.09 -11.92 5.56
N ILE A 126 14.40 -12.14 4.43
CA ILE A 126 14.86 -12.60 3.12
C ILE A 126 15.73 -11.53 2.41
N PHE A 127 15.61 -10.25 2.80
CA PHE A 127 16.19 -9.10 2.07
C PHE A 127 17.42 -8.49 2.72
N ARG A 128 17.86 -9.03 3.84
CA ARG A 128 19.05 -8.50 4.55
C ARG A 128 20.34 -8.54 3.72
N HIS A 129 20.40 -9.42 2.71
CA HIS A 129 21.59 -9.58 1.89
C HIS A 129 21.19 -9.97 0.46
N LYS A 130 21.79 -9.32 -0.54
CA LYS A 130 21.56 -9.64 -1.97
C LYS A 130 21.77 -11.14 -2.30
N TRP A 131 22.71 -11.81 -1.64
CA TRP A 131 22.95 -13.24 -1.88
C TRP A 131 21.76 -14.13 -1.48
N ILE A 132 21.01 -13.73 -0.42
CA ILE A 132 19.77 -14.44 -0.04
C ILE A 132 18.71 -14.21 -1.12
N GLY A 133 18.58 -12.98 -1.62
CA GLY A 133 17.70 -12.67 -2.76
C GLY A 133 17.99 -13.52 -3.99
N ARG A 134 19.27 -13.72 -4.32
CA ARG A 134 19.71 -14.58 -5.43
C ARG A 134 19.33 -16.05 -5.23
N LEU A 135 19.58 -16.61 -4.04
CA LEU A 135 19.18 -17.98 -3.72
C LEU A 135 17.66 -18.17 -3.80
N TRP A 136 16.91 -17.19 -3.30
CA TRP A 136 15.47 -17.21 -3.32
C TRP A 136 14.90 -17.09 -4.75
N THR A 137 15.48 -16.21 -5.57
CA THR A 137 15.16 -16.12 -7.00
C THR A 137 15.43 -17.43 -7.73
N LYS A 138 16.59 -18.04 -7.48
CA LYS A 138 16.95 -19.33 -8.07
C LYS A 138 15.98 -20.45 -7.66
N ASP A 139 15.50 -20.46 -6.40
CA ASP A 139 14.51 -21.42 -5.92
C ASP A 139 13.17 -21.26 -6.66
N ILE A 140 12.72 -20.02 -6.89
CA ILE A 140 11.50 -19.75 -7.67
C ILE A 140 11.68 -20.24 -9.12
N LEU A 141 12.74 -19.83 -9.78
CA LEU A 141 12.98 -20.12 -11.20
C LEU A 141 13.20 -21.60 -11.49
N LYS A 142 13.69 -22.38 -10.51
CA LYS A 142 13.92 -23.82 -10.67
C LYS A 142 12.66 -24.57 -11.07
N ASP A 143 11.51 -24.16 -10.53
CA ASP A 143 10.24 -24.88 -10.72
C ASP A 143 9.40 -24.33 -11.87
N ILE A 144 9.55 -23.06 -12.23
CA ILE A 144 8.65 -22.36 -13.18
C ILE A 144 9.31 -21.94 -14.48
N GLY A 145 10.65 -21.99 -14.60
CA GLY A 145 11.19 -21.40 -15.78
C GLY A 145 12.62 -21.70 -16.14
N LYS A 146 12.82 -22.74 -16.94
CA LYS A 146 14.07 -22.85 -17.72
C LYS A 146 14.15 -21.77 -18.81
N ASP A 147 13.02 -21.14 -19.17
CA ASP A 147 12.89 -20.21 -20.29
C ASP A 147 12.70 -18.74 -19.83
N ILE A 148 12.78 -18.44 -18.52
CA ILE A 148 12.72 -17.06 -18.02
C ILE A 148 14.13 -16.46 -18.08
N SER A 149 14.34 -15.55 -19.02
CA SER A 149 15.56 -14.75 -19.12
C SER A 149 15.42 -13.49 -18.30
N MET A 150 15.86 -13.51 -17.04
CA MET A 150 15.95 -12.31 -16.22
C MET A 150 17.15 -11.45 -16.62
N LYS A 151 17.03 -10.12 -16.51
CA LYS A 151 18.14 -9.19 -16.69
C LYS A 151 19.18 -9.33 -15.58
N THR A 152 18.71 -9.68 -14.37
CA THR A 152 19.54 -9.86 -13.18
C THR A 152 19.31 -11.21 -12.53
N ASP A 153 20.23 -11.64 -11.67
CA ASP A 153 20.13 -12.91 -10.93
C ASP A 153 19.39 -12.77 -9.57
N CYS A 154 18.89 -11.55 -9.27
CA CYS A 154 18.22 -11.22 -8.03
C CYS A 154 16.90 -10.48 -8.30
N TRP A 155 15.79 -10.97 -7.80
CA TRP A 155 14.48 -10.37 -8.00
C TRP A 155 14.38 -8.91 -7.52
N LEU A 156 15.14 -8.52 -6.50
CA LEU A 156 15.20 -7.14 -6.02
C LEU A 156 15.81 -6.21 -7.07
N ASP A 157 16.92 -6.65 -7.66
CA ASP A 157 17.58 -5.90 -8.71
C ASP A 157 16.70 -5.91 -9.99
N GLU A 158 15.99 -7.00 -10.25
CA GLU A 158 15.06 -7.11 -11.38
C GLU A 158 13.92 -6.10 -11.33
N ILE A 159 13.33 -5.86 -10.14
CA ILE A 159 12.32 -4.82 -9.96
C ILE A 159 12.87 -3.43 -10.32
N VAL A 160 14.13 -3.16 -9.97
CA VAL A 160 14.76 -1.85 -10.16
C VAL A 160 15.28 -1.67 -11.60
N GLU A 161 15.97 -2.68 -12.13
CA GLU A 161 16.75 -2.56 -13.37
C GLU A 161 15.97 -2.97 -14.62
N ASN A 162 14.82 -3.64 -14.45
CA ASN A 162 14.00 -4.13 -15.56
C ASN A 162 12.53 -3.66 -15.49
N PRO A 163 12.27 -2.34 -15.41
CA PRO A 163 10.88 -1.85 -15.41
C PRO A 163 10.21 -2.11 -16.77
N PRO A 164 8.89 -2.35 -16.81
CA PRO A 164 8.10 -2.32 -18.05
C PRO A 164 8.00 -0.88 -18.58
N GLY A 165 7.46 -0.73 -19.80
CA GLY A 165 7.30 0.58 -20.41
C GLY A 165 6.36 1.54 -19.66
N LEU A 166 5.40 1.02 -18.90
CA LEU A 166 4.52 1.82 -18.06
C LEU A 166 4.49 1.27 -16.62
N ASN A 167 4.70 2.19 -15.65
CA ASN A 167 4.59 1.91 -14.22
C ASN A 167 3.64 2.92 -13.60
N LEU A 168 2.59 2.46 -12.94
CA LEU A 168 1.64 3.29 -12.20
C LEU A 168 1.92 3.22 -10.71
N VAL A 169 2.02 4.36 -10.05
CA VAL A 169 2.45 4.47 -8.65
C VAL A 169 1.35 5.12 -7.81
N TYR A 170 0.83 4.41 -6.81
CA TYR A 170 -0.18 4.91 -5.89
C TYR A 170 0.44 5.75 -4.77
N THR A 171 1.07 6.84 -5.15
CA THR A 171 1.52 7.89 -4.24
C THR A 171 1.55 9.23 -4.96
N LEU A 172 1.68 10.32 -4.20
CA LEU A 172 2.01 11.63 -4.74
C LEU A 172 3.44 11.65 -5.27
N GLU A 173 3.66 12.34 -6.37
CA GLU A 173 4.99 12.55 -6.92
C GLU A 173 5.94 13.22 -5.91
N GLU A 174 5.46 14.23 -5.19
CA GLU A 174 6.24 14.91 -4.14
C GLU A 174 6.49 14.05 -2.91
N TYR A 175 5.63 13.07 -2.65
CA TYR A 175 5.86 12.12 -1.56
C TYR A 175 6.89 11.06 -1.95
N GLN A 176 7.05 10.75 -3.25
CA GLN A 176 7.96 9.74 -3.77
C GLN A 176 9.41 10.04 -3.36
N PRO A 177 10.10 9.14 -2.60
CA PRO A 177 11.53 9.26 -2.36
C PRO A 177 12.31 9.18 -3.67
N TYR A 178 13.34 10.03 -3.81
CA TYR A 178 14.19 10.06 -5.01
C TYR A 178 13.43 10.28 -6.33
N GLN A 179 12.33 11.00 -6.30
CA GLN A 179 11.40 11.21 -7.42
C GLN A 179 12.10 11.51 -8.76
N LYS A 180 13.13 12.36 -8.76
CA LYS A 180 13.90 12.75 -9.96
C LYS A 180 14.61 11.60 -10.67
N THR A 181 14.68 10.41 -10.08
CA THR A 181 15.30 9.22 -10.70
C THR A 181 14.31 8.36 -11.47
N PHE A 182 13.02 8.72 -11.46
CA PHE A 182 11.98 8.01 -12.17
C PHE A 182 11.58 8.81 -13.43
N PRO A 183 11.86 8.30 -14.65
CA PRO A 183 11.48 8.96 -15.90
C PRO A 183 9.97 9.14 -15.98
N GLU A 184 9.52 10.37 -16.27
CA GLU A 184 8.10 10.73 -16.31
C GLU A 184 7.32 9.96 -17.38
N GLU A 185 7.95 9.68 -18.53
CA GLU A 185 7.35 8.90 -19.60
C GLU A 185 7.07 7.44 -19.20
N GLN A 186 7.82 6.90 -18.25
CA GLN A 186 7.73 5.50 -17.81
C GLN A 186 7.03 5.32 -16.45
N PHE A 187 7.07 6.34 -15.58
CA PHE A 187 6.47 6.30 -14.25
C PHE A 187 5.40 7.38 -14.12
N LYS A 188 4.18 6.98 -13.77
CA LYS A 188 3.02 7.85 -13.61
C LYS A 188 2.48 7.75 -12.20
N PHE A 189 2.36 8.89 -11.52
CA PHE A 189 1.92 8.98 -10.13
C PHE A 189 0.42 9.25 -10.07
N LEU A 190 -0.32 8.34 -9.44
CA LEU A 190 -1.80 8.36 -9.38
C LEU A 190 -2.34 9.08 -8.13
N GLY A 191 -1.52 9.28 -7.11
CA GLY A 191 -1.98 9.70 -5.80
C GLY A 191 -2.57 8.54 -4.97
N ALA A 192 -3.44 8.85 -4.02
CA ALA A 192 -4.11 7.82 -3.23
C ALA A 192 -5.08 7.01 -4.09
N SER A 193 -5.13 5.71 -3.87
CA SER A 193 -6.22 4.91 -4.39
C SER A 193 -7.48 5.19 -3.58
N ILE A 194 -8.30 6.08 -4.09
CA ILE A 194 -9.65 6.29 -3.55
C ILE A 194 -10.52 5.16 -4.09
N TYR A 195 -10.78 4.19 -3.26
CA TYR A 195 -11.72 3.13 -3.51
C TYR A 195 -12.88 3.28 -2.54
N GLU A 196 -14.10 3.47 -3.05
CA GLU A 196 -15.30 3.40 -2.24
C GLU A 196 -15.42 1.98 -1.68
N ARG A 197 -15.06 1.84 -0.43
CA ARG A 197 -15.31 0.62 0.32
C ARG A 197 -16.77 0.69 0.78
N ASP A 198 -17.53 -0.38 0.54
CA ASP A 198 -18.80 -0.61 1.23
C ASP A 198 -18.51 -0.85 2.72
N GLU A 199 -18.04 0.17 3.40
CA GLU A 199 -17.86 0.15 4.85
C GLU A 199 -19.08 0.82 5.46
N ASP A 200 -19.73 0.15 6.42
CA ASP A 200 -20.82 0.72 7.18
C ASP A 200 -20.38 2.07 7.78
N LYS A 201 -21.07 3.14 7.39
CA LYS A 201 -20.81 4.46 8.00
C LYS A 201 -21.12 4.37 9.48
N ILE A 202 -20.12 4.56 10.32
CA ILE A 202 -20.31 4.67 11.77
C ILE A 202 -20.72 6.11 12.06
N GLU A 203 -21.84 6.28 12.77
CA GLU A 203 -22.19 7.57 13.35
C GLU A 203 -21.19 7.88 14.49
N LEU A 204 -20.17 8.66 14.14
CA LEU A 204 -19.17 9.10 15.11
C LEU A 204 -19.77 10.23 15.95
N LYS A 205 -20.05 9.98 17.22
CA LYS A 205 -20.37 11.00 18.21
C LYS A 205 -19.11 11.77 18.59
N VAL A 206 -18.64 12.60 17.67
CA VAL A 206 -17.49 13.48 17.87
C VAL A 206 -18.07 14.81 18.37
N GLY A 207 -17.66 15.22 19.57
CA GLY A 207 -17.99 16.55 20.10
C GLY A 207 -17.09 17.64 19.52
N GLU A 208 -17.03 18.80 20.14
CA GLU A 208 -16.16 19.93 19.75
C GLU A 208 -14.67 19.75 20.12
N ARG A 209 -14.35 18.66 20.83
CA ARG A 209 -12.98 18.35 21.27
C ARG A 209 -12.12 17.80 20.13
N PRO A 210 -10.82 18.08 20.12
CA PRO A 210 -9.90 17.50 19.14
C PRO A 210 -10.02 15.97 19.10
N LEU A 211 -10.09 15.40 17.89
CA LEU A 211 -10.20 13.97 17.66
C LEU A 211 -8.83 13.36 17.33
N ILE A 212 -8.36 12.50 18.21
CA ILE A 212 -7.18 11.68 17.99
C ILE A 212 -7.63 10.32 17.47
N TYR A 213 -7.22 9.97 16.24
CA TYR A 213 -7.42 8.63 15.71
C TYR A 213 -6.18 7.77 15.95
N ILE A 214 -6.33 6.53 16.42
CA ILE A 214 -5.24 5.59 16.70
C ILE A 214 -5.51 4.28 16.00
N SER A 215 -4.62 3.89 15.06
CA SER A 215 -4.69 2.60 14.38
C SER A 215 -3.30 2.11 13.95
N LEU A 216 -2.98 0.86 14.30
CA LEU A 216 -1.75 0.19 13.88
C LEU A 216 -1.96 -0.70 12.64
N GLY A 217 -3.07 -0.52 11.91
CA GLY A 217 -3.41 -1.32 10.74
C GLY A 217 -3.72 -2.79 11.07
N THR A 218 -3.58 -3.66 10.07
CA THR A 218 -3.97 -5.08 10.17
C THR A 218 -2.82 -6.02 10.49
N ILE A 219 -1.57 -5.58 10.36
CA ILE A 219 -0.37 -6.43 10.44
C ILE A 219 0.17 -6.53 11.88
N VAL A 220 0.03 -5.47 12.68
CA VAL A 220 0.61 -5.40 14.02
C VAL A 220 -0.21 -6.24 15.00
N LYS A 221 0.39 -7.32 15.53
CA LYS A 221 -0.21 -8.21 16.52
C LYS A 221 0.39 -7.97 17.91
N GLY A 222 -0.39 -8.21 18.97
CA GLY A 222 0.13 -8.20 20.34
C GLY A 222 0.40 -6.81 20.94
N ALA A 223 -0.16 -5.74 20.39
CA ALA A 223 0.07 -4.36 20.82
C ALA A 223 -0.64 -3.94 22.12
N THR A 224 -0.97 -4.88 23.03
CA THR A 224 -1.69 -4.58 24.28
C THR A 224 -1.00 -3.50 25.12
N ALA A 225 0.34 -3.59 25.27
CA ALA A 225 1.10 -2.61 26.03
C ALA A 225 1.05 -1.21 25.40
N PHE A 226 1.10 -1.12 24.09
CA PHE A 226 0.95 0.13 23.36
C PHE A 226 -0.42 0.76 23.57
N PHE A 227 -1.51 0.03 23.36
CA PHE A 227 -2.86 0.56 23.55
C PHE A 227 -3.13 0.99 25.01
N LYS A 228 -2.58 0.26 26.00
CA LYS A 228 -2.64 0.70 27.41
C LYS A 228 -1.86 1.99 27.66
N LYS A 229 -0.74 2.22 26.97
CA LYS A 229 0.01 3.48 27.04
C LYS A 229 -0.80 4.62 26.39
N CYS A 230 -1.48 4.37 25.26
CA CYS A 230 -2.38 5.35 24.65
C CYS A 230 -3.50 5.77 25.62
N ILE A 231 -4.16 4.81 26.27
CA ILE A 231 -5.20 5.12 27.29
C ILE A 231 -4.62 5.97 28.42
N LYS A 232 -3.45 5.62 28.96
CA LYS A 232 -2.80 6.41 30.02
C LYS A 232 -2.37 7.80 29.56
N ALA A 233 -2.00 7.96 28.28
CA ALA A 233 -1.53 9.22 27.73
C ALA A 233 -2.65 10.26 27.58
N PHE A 234 -3.88 9.81 27.28
CA PHE A 234 -4.97 10.72 26.90
C PHE A 234 -6.22 10.63 27.77
N ARG A 235 -6.26 9.76 28.79
CA ARG A 235 -7.44 9.54 29.61
C ARG A 235 -7.92 10.79 30.37
N ASP A 236 -7.01 11.66 30.74
CA ASP A 236 -7.29 12.85 31.56
C ASP A 236 -7.15 14.15 30.73
N GLU A 237 -7.04 14.02 29.39
CA GLU A 237 -6.89 15.14 28.45
C GLU A 237 -8.24 15.52 27.83
N ASP A 238 -8.39 16.79 27.48
CA ASP A 238 -9.62 17.31 26.83
C ASP A 238 -9.62 17.00 25.31
N VAL A 239 -9.68 15.73 24.99
CA VAL A 239 -9.70 15.18 23.63
C VAL A 239 -10.68 14.03 23.51
N THR A 240 -11.14 13.75 22.30
CA THR A 240 -11.82 12.50 21.94
C THR A 240 -10.83 11.55 21.30
N VAL A 241 -10.82 10.28 21.67
CA VAL A 241 -9.93 9.28 21.09
C VAL A 241 -10.74 8.14 20.47
N ILE A 242 -10.55 7.93 19.16
CA ILE A 242 -11.06 6.73 18.49
C ILE A 242 -9.87 5.78 18.28
N MET A 243 -10.00 4.55 18.79
CA MET A 243 -8.93 3.56 18.74
C MET A 243 -9.39 2.28 18.06
N SER A 244 -8.79 1.95 16.89
CA SER A 244 -9.00 0.71 16.16
C SER A 244 -7.90 -0.28 16.53
N VAL A 245 -8.27 -1.35 17.25
CA VAL A 245 -7.29 -2.29 17.84
C VAL A 245 -7.04 -3.57 17.03
N GLY A 246 -7.80 -3.75 15.94
CA GLY A 246 -7.71 -4.93 15.07
C GLY A 246 -8.75 -6.02 15.44
N LYS A 247 -9.28 -6.69 14.40
CA LYS A 247 -10.39 -7.67 14.52
C LYS A 247 -10.10 -8.83 15.48
N THR A 248 -8.82 -9.21 15.63
CA THR A 248 -8.42 -10.34 16.50
C THR A 248 -8.01 -9.91 17.90
N PHE A 249 -8.03 -8.60 18.20
CA PHE A 249 -7.60 -8.09 19.50
C PHE A 249 -8.75 -8.15 20.54
N PRO A 250 -8.56 -8.79 21.70
CA PRO A 250 -9.59 -8.86 22.72
C PRO A 250 -9.62 -7.55 23.53
N ILE A 251 -10.58 -6.65 23.23
CA ILE A 251 -10.74 -5.30 23.85
C ILE A 251 -10.74 -5.37 25.38
N LYS A 252 -11.33 -6.42 25.94
CA LYS A 252 -11.34 -6.66 27.42
C LYS A 252 -9.96 -6.66 28.08
N LYS A 253 -8.88 -6.93 27.33
CA LYS A 253 -7.50 -6.87 27.86
C LYS A 253 -7.02 -5.44 28.16
N LEU A 254 -7.72 -4.42 27.70
CA LEU A 254 -7.39 -3.02 27.98
C LEU A 254 -7.81 -2.59 29.38
N GLY A 255 -8.77 -3.28 29.99
CA GLY A 255 -9.35 -2.93 31.29
C GLY A 255 -10.45 -1.88 31.16
N LYS A 256 -10.57 -0.97 32.16
CA LYS A 256 -11.54 0.11 32.14
C LYS A 256 -11.18 1.11 31.02
N ILE A 257 -12.12 1.37 30.14
CA ILE A 257 -12.01 2.36 29.06
C ILE A 257 -12.53 3.70 29.62
N PRO A 258 -11.76 4.80 29.51
CA PRO A 258 -12.21 6.15 29.92
C PRO A 258 -13.34 6.67 29.00
N ASP A 259 -14.14 7.61 29.50
CA ASP A 259 -15.32 8.12 28.80
C ASP A 259 -15.00 8.89 27.51
N ASN A 260 -13.79 9.43 27.41
CA ASN A 260 -13.29 10.09 26.18
C ASN A 260 -12.69 9.13 25.13
N PHE A 261 -12.76 7.81 25.37
CA PHE A 261 -12.26 6.78 24.45
C PHE A 261 -13.37 5.95 23.82
N PHE A 262 -13.33 5.82 22.50
CA PHE A 262 -14.16 4.92 21.72
C PHE A 262 -13.28 3.84 21.09
N VAL A 263 -13.36 2.61 21.60
CA VAL A 263 -12.48 1.49 21.20
C VAL A 263 -13.25 0.48 20.39
N TYR A 264 -12.75 0.23 19.16
CA TYR A 264 -13.38 -0.68 18.22
C TYR A 264 -12.38 -1.75 17.74
N SER A 265 -12.88 -2.91 17.37
CA SER A 265 -12.08 -3.94 16.68
C SER A 265 -11.72 -3.50 15.27
N SER A 266 -12.59 -2.75 14.60
CA SER A 266 -12.36 -2.15 13.28
C SER A 266 -13.30 -0.96 13.12
N VAL A 267 -12.85 0.07 12.40
CA VAL A 267 -13.66 1.24 12.02
C VAL A 267 -13.49 1.52 10.54
N PRO A 268 -14.48 2.14 9.88
CA PRO A 268 -14.30 2.71 8.54
C PRO A 268 -13.27 3.84 8.63
N GLN A 269 -12.03 3.56 8.27
CA GLN A 269 -10.90 4.47 8.47
C GLN A 269 -11.12 5.83 7.81
N ILE A 270 -11.68 5.84 6.61
CA ILE A 270 -11.97 7.06 5.86
C ILE A 270 -12.93 7.96 6.64
N SER A 271 -14.06 7.42 7.14
CA SER A 271 -15.04 8.20 7.92
C SER A 271 -14.47 8.78 9.21
N VAL A 272 -13.45 8.12 9.79
CA VAL A 272 -12.76 8.66 10.96
C VAL A 272 -11.78 9.75 10.57
N LEU A 273 -11.00 9.55 9.49
CA LEU A 273 -10.02 10.53 9.01
C LEU A 273 -10.68 11.84 8.53
N GLU A 274 -11.90 11.78 8.02
CA GLU A 274 -12.69 12.99 7.66
C GLU A 274 -12.89 13.96 8.84
N LYS A 275 -12.75 13.48 10.07
CA LYS A 275 -13.02 14.24 11.30
C LYS A 275 -11.82 14.30 12.24
N ALA A 276 -10.76 13.56 11.95
CA ALA A 276 -9.61 13.47 12.84
C ALA A 276 -8.69 14.69 12.71
N ASP A 277 -8.21 15.19 13.84
CA ASP A 277 -7.23 16.28 13.92
C ASP A 277 -5.78 15.75 13.95
N VAL A 278 -5.56 14.54 14.45
CA VAL A 278 -4.26 13.85 14.45
C VAL A 278 -4.46 12.34 14.29
N PHE A 279 -3.60 11.72 13.47
CA PHE A 279 -3.60 10.28 13.27
C PHE A 279 -2.32 9.62 13.85
N VAL A 280 -2.47 8.80 14.87
CA VAL A 280 -1.40 7.94 15.39
C VAL A 280 -1.45 6.62 14.63
N THR A 281 -0.46 6.41 13.76
CA THR A 281 -0.45 5.30 12.80
C THR A 281 0.87 4.54 12.80
N HIS A 282 0.85 3.30 12.29
CA HIS A 282 2.06 2.53 12.03
C HIS A 282 2.82 3.00 10.78
N GLY A 283 2.18 3.82 9.91
CA GLY A 283 2.80 4.36 8.71
C GLY A 283 2.79 3.43 7.49
N GLY A 284 1.84 2.49 7.39
CA GLY A 284 1.61 1.77 6.14
C GLY A 284 1.15 2.73 5.03
N MET A 285 1.59 2.52 3.78
CA MET A 285 1.40 3.50 2.70
C MET A 285 -0.06 3.90 2.48
N ASN A 286 -0.98 2.95 2.53
CA ASN A 286 -2.41 3.28 2.37
C ASN A 286 -2.91 4.22 3.47
N SER A 287 -2.53 3.96 4.74
CA SER A 287 -2.90 4.83 5.86
C SER A 287 -2.30 6.23 5.74
N VAL A 288 -1.07 6.34 5.25
CA VAL A 288 -0.42 7.63 4.98
C VAL A 288 -1.14 8.37 3.85
N SER A 289 -1.43 7.69 2.73
CA SER A 289 -2.12 8.28 1.59
C SER A 289 -3.54 8.74 1.95
N GLU A 290 -4.28 7.94 2.74
CA GLU A 290 -5.60 8.30 3.22
C GLU A 290 -5.53 9.49 4.19
N ALA A 291 -4.57 9.53 5.12
CA ALA A 291 -4.38 10.69 6.00
C ALA A 291 -4.07 11.97 5.22
N LEU A 292 -3.21 11.92 4.20
CA LEU A 292 -2.91 13.06 3.35
C LEU A 292 -4.11 13.52 2.54
N LEU A 293 -4.95 12.58 2.06
CA LEU A 293 -6.17 12.91 1.31
C LEU A 293 -7.16 13.72 2.15
N TYR A 294 -7.24 13.42 3.44
CA TYR A 294 -8.14 14.11 4.38
C TYR A 294 -7.46 15.24 5.16
N GLY A 295 -6.19 15.53 4.89
CA GLY A 295 -5.48 16.63 5.52
C GLY A 295 -5.17 16.38 7.01
N VAL A 296 -4.95 15.13 7.40
CA VAL A 296 -4.72 14.74 8.79
C VAL A 296 -3.22 14.57 9.07
N PRO A 297 -2.63 15.40 9.94
CA PRO A 297 -1.24 15.24 10.36
C PRO A 297 -1.02 13.97 11.16
N MET A 298 0.20 13.44 11.14
CA MET A 298 0.48 12.11 11.64
C MET A 298 1.54 12.07 12.74
N VAL A 299 1.33 11.17 13.72
CA VAL A 299 2.40 10.62 14.56
C VAL A 299 2.64 9.18 14.12
N VAL A 300 3.77 8.94 13.45
CA VAL A 300 4.07 7.64 12.84
C VAL A 300 4.95 6.81 13.75
N ILE A 301 4.49 5.60 14.10
CA ILE A 301 5.18 4.63 14.95
C ILE A 301 5.47 3.38 14.12
N PRO A 302 6.62 3.33 13.42
CA PRO A 302 6.91 2.25 12.48
C PRO A 302 7.33 0.96 13.20
N PHE A 303 6.89 -0.19 12.66
CA PHE A 303 7.22 -1.53 13.15
C PHE A 303 8.03 -2.34 12.14
N MET A 304 7.63 -2.36 10.87
CA MET A 304 8.23 -3.22 9.84
C MET A 304 7.88 -2.75 8.41
N ALA A 305 8.38 -3.48 7.42
CA ALA A 305 8.12 -3.28 6.00
C ALA A 305 8.49 -1.85 5.52
N ASP A 306 7.65 -1.21 4.75
CA ASP A 306 7.81 0.16 4.24
C ASP A 306 7.64 1.26 5.31
N GLN A 307 7.11 0.90 6.48
CA GLN A 307 6.75 1.85 7.55
C GLN A 307 7.90 2.75 8.02
N PRO A 308 9.15 2.27 8.25
CA PRO A 308 10.27 3.14 8.63
C PRO A 308 10.59 4.19 7.57
N THR A 309 10.50 3.84 6.29
CA THR A 309 10.72 4.78 5.18
C THR A 309 9.59 5.78 5.10
N ASN A 310 8.34 5.35 5.22
CA ASN A 310 7.19 6.23 5.25
C ASN A 310 7.24 7.19 6.46
N ALA A 311 7.61 6.70 7.65
CA ALA A 311 7.76 7.52 8.85
C ALA A 311 8.83 8.61 8.67
N ARG A 312 9.98 8.26 8.09
CA ARG A 312 11.02 9.23 7.74
C ARG A 312 10.50 10.24 6.73
N ARG A 313 9.81 9.80 5.69
CA ARG A 313 9.27 10.68 4.64
C ARG A 313 8.24 11.65 5.16
N VAL A 314 7.34 11.22 6.04
CA VAL A 314 6.39 12.08 6.76
C VAL A 314 7.12 13.18 7.53
N GLU A 315 8.19 12.84 8.24
CA GLU A 315 8.99 13.81 9.01
C GLU A 315 9.79 14.76 8.12
N GLU A 316 10.46 14.27 7.07
CA GLU A 316 11.21 15.08 6.09
C GLU A 316 10.34 16.12 5.39
N LEU A 317 9.10 15.76 5.07
CA LEU A 317 8.14 16.66 4.42
C LEU A 317 7.40 17.57 5.41
N GLY A 318 7.60 17.39 6.72
CA GLY A 318 6.90 18.14 7.76
C GLY A 318 5.41 17.83 7.82
N LEU A 319 5.00 16.60 7.55
CA LEU A 319 3.61 16.14 7.56
C LEU A 319 3.20 15.51 8.91
N GLY A 320 4.12 15.52 9.85
CA GLY A 320 3.97 14.93 11.16
C GLY A 320 5.31 14.62 11.82
N ARG A 321 5.29 13.74 12.80
CA ARG A 321 6.45 13.34 13.58
C ARG A 321 6.61 11.83 13.60
N LYS A 322 7.85 11.36 13.64
CA LYS A 322 8.19 9.95 13.85
C LYS A 322 8.46 9.69 15.33
N LEU A 323 7.89 8.60 15.87
CA LEU A 323 8.19 8.10 17.21
C LEU A 323 8.63 6.64 17.12
N GLU A 324 9.87 6.35 17.48
CA GLU A 324 10.37 4.97 17.48
C GLU A 324 9.61 4.11 18.49
N TYR A 325 9.16 2.91 18.08
CA TYR A 325 8.35 2.03 18.93
C TYR A 325 9.00 1.77 20.31
N LYS A 326 10.32 1.62 20.36
CA LYS A 326 11.07 1.41 21.61
C LYS A 326 11.02 2.61 22.57
N LYS A 327 10.78 3.82 22.04
CA LYS A 327 10.67 5.08 22.79
C LYS A 327 9.23 5.43 23.16
N VAL A 328 8.25 4.63 22.71
CA VAL A 328 6.85 4.86 23.04
C VAL A 328 6.63 4.63 24.52
N ASP A 329 6.32 5.73 25.22
CA ASP A 329 5.80 5.73 26.58
C ASP A 329 4.75 6.82 26.73
N VAL A 330 4.08 6.92 27.87
CA VAL A 330 2.95 7.80 28.13
C VAL A 330 3.29 9.26 27.78
N ASN A 331 4.33 9.82 28.39
CA ASN A 331 4.69 11.22 28.16
C ASN A 331 5.26 11.50 26.77
N PRO A 332 6.20 10.69 26.21
CA PRO A 332 6.66 10.87 24.84
C PRO A 332 5.53 10.83 23.82
N LEU A 333 4.59 9.87 23.95
CA LEU A 333 3.46 9.75 23.03
C LEU A 333 2.55 10.97 23.11
N ARG A 334 2.17 11.36 24.35
CA ARG A 334 1.32 12.55 24.60
C ARG A 334 1.96 13.80 24.01
N ASN A 335 3.21 14.07 24.35
CA ASN A 335 3.91 15.26 23.90
C ASN A 335 4.02 15.33 22.37
N GLN A 336 4.30 14.21 21.70
CA GLN A 336 4.35 14.17 20.23
C GLN A 336 3.00 14.43 19.57
N VAL A 337 1.92 13.87 20.13
CA VAL A 337 0.57 14.08 19.57
C VAL A 337 0.16 15.55 19.73
N PHE A 338 0.33 16.15 20.91
CA PHE A 338 0.02 17.56 21.12
C PHE A 338 0.95 18.49 20.35
N SER A 339 2.23 18.14 20.18
CA SER A 339 3.13 18.89 19.33
C SER A 339 2.67 18.93 17.87
N VAL A 340 2.18 17.80 17.33
CA VAL A 340 1.63 17.74 15.97
C VAL A 340 0.30 18.49 15.86
N LEU A 341 -0.56 18.37 16.87
CA LEU A 341 -1.86 19.00 16.90
C LEU A 341 -1.77 20.55 16.86
N HIS A 342 -0.76 21.13 17.51
CA HIS A 342 -0.60 22.58 17.65
C HIS A 342 0.51 23.19 16.78
N ASP A 343 1.15 22.40 15.89
CA ASP A 343 2.22 22.88 15.01
C ASP A 343 1.60 23.45 13.71
N GLU A 344 1.50 24.78 13.62
CA GLU A 344 0.92 25.47 12.45
C GLU A 344 1.68 25.20 11.15
N ASP A 345 2.99 24.96 11.20
CA ASP A 345 3.80 24.62 10.03
C ASP A 345 3.43 23.24 9.49
N ILE A 346 3.24 22.25 10.40
CA ILE A 346 2.75 20.91 10.03
C ILE A 346 1.35 21.03 9.42
N GLN A 347 0.41 21.75 10.06
CA GLN A 347 -0.95 21.93 9.57
C GLN A 347 -0.96 22.55 8.15
N THR A 348 -0.17 23.58 7.94
CA THR A 348 -0.05 24.25 6.63
C THR A 348 0.49 23.30 5.56
N LYS A 349 1.53 22.52 5.87
CA LYS A 349 2.13 21.58 4.93
C LYS A 349 1.20 20.41 4.59
N VAL A 350 0.47 19.92 5.59
CA VAL A 350 -0.52 18.85 5.40
C VAL A 350 -1.68 19.35 4.55
N ALA A 351 -2.21 20.55 4.80
CA ALA A 351 -3.26 21.15 3.97
C ALA A 351 -2.82 21.34 2.52
N ARG A 352 -1.58 21.78 2.28
CA ARG A 352 -1.01 21.85 0.93
C ARG A 352 -0.93 20.48 0.27
N MET A 353 -0.53 19.46 1.01
CA MET A 353 -0.42 18.08 0.50
C MET A 353 -1.81 17.48 0.22
N GLN A 354 -2.81 17.80 1.05
CA GLN A 354 -4.21 17.44 0.84
C GLN A 354 -4.73 17.96 -0.51
N LEU A 355 -4.53 19.24 -0.80
CA LEU A 355 -4.95 19.83 -2.07
C LEU A 355 -4.31 19.12 -3.27
N LYS A 356 -3.03 18.75 -3.17
CA LYS A 356 -2.35 18.00 -4.21
C LYS A 356 -2.91 16.59 -4.35
N MET A 357 -3.19 15.91 -3.23
CA MET A 357 -3.75 14.57 -3.23
C MET A 357 -5.15 14.54 -3.85
N GLN A 358 -5.98 15.55 -3.56
CA GLN A 358 -7.32 15.68 -4.13
C GLN A 358 -7.32 15.97 -5.65
N ASN A 359 -6.24 16.59 -6.16
CA ASN A 359 -6.07 16.91 -7.59
C ASN A 359 -5.20 15.88 -8.33
N CYS A 360 -4.94 14.73 -7.73
CA CYS A 360 -4.19 13.66 -8.39
C CYS A 360 -4.94 13.06 -9.57
N PRO A 361 -4.23 12.47 -10.56
CA PRO A 361 -4.84 11.80 -11.70
C PRO A 361 -5.82 10.70 -11.33
N GLY A 362 -5.53 9.92 -10.30
CA GLY A 362 -6.41 8.86 -9.81
C GLY A 362 -6.60 7.69 -10.76
N ASN A 363 -7.56 6.82 -10.41
CA ASN A 363 -7.83 5.59 -11.17
C ASN A 363 -8.35 5.83 -12.59
N ALA A 364 -9.12 6.90 -12.80
CA ALA A 364 -9.69 7.24 -14.11
C ALA A 364 -8.60 7.52 -15.15
N THR A 365 -7.68 8.41 -14.81
CA THR A 365 -6.53 8.74 -15.67
C THR A 365 -5.54 7.57 -15.76
N GLY A 366 -5.36 6.79 -14.69
CA GLY A 366 -4.57 5.57 -14.73
C GLY A 366 -5.07 4.56 -15.76
N ALA A 367 -6.39 4.40 -15.87
CA ALA A 367 -7.00 3.55 -16.90
C ALA A 367 -6.76 4.10 -18.31
N GLU A 368 -6.83 5.43 -18.50
CA GLU A 368 -6.52 6.07 -19.78
C GLU A 368 -5.06 5.85 -20.19
N TRP A 369 -4.12 5.99 -19.27
CA TRP A 369 -2.71 5.72 -19.55
C TRP A 369 -2.44 4.27 -19.94
N ILE A 370 -3.12 3.30 -19.29
CA ILE A 370 -3.02 1.88 -19.66
C ILE A 370 -3.53 1.66 -21.09
N MET A 371 -4.70 2.21 -21.43
CA MET A 371 -5.31 2.05 -22.75
C MET A 371 -4.41 2.66 -23.83
N LYS A 372 -3.93 3.89 -23.61
CA LYS A 372 -3.03 4.58 -24.52
C LYS A 372 -1.71 3.80 -24.70
N TYR A 373 -1.11 3.31 -23.61
CA TYR A 373 0.11 2.50 -23.68
C TYR A 373 -0.08 1.25 -24.53
N TYR A 374 -1.22 0.58 -24.43
CA TYR A 374 -1.56 -0.56 -25.27
C TYR A 374 -1.70 -0.18 -26.75
N GLU A 375 -2.35 0.93 -27.06
CA GLU A 375 -2.52 1.44 -28.42
C GLU A 375 -1.15 1.79 -29.04
N ASP A 376 -0.30 2.52 -28.33
CA ASP A 376 1.03 2.90 -28.75
C ASP A 376 1.92 1.66 -29.00
N TRP A 377 1.82 0.64 -28.13
CA TRP A 377 2.54 -0.62 -28.30
C TRP A 377 2.10 -1.38 -29.56
N ASN A 378 0.80 -1.49 -29.82
CA ASN A 378 0.29 -2.13 -31.02
C ASN A 378 0.76 -1.40 -32.29
N CYS A 379 0.73 -0.07 -32.30
CA CYS A 379 1.21 0.70 -33.47
C CYS A 379 2.72 0.52 -33.75
N SER A 380 3.50 0.20 -32.71
CA SER A 380 4.95 0.01 -32.83
C SER A 380 5.36 -1.40 -33.26
N ASN A 381 4.46 -2.38 -33.16
CA ASN A 381 4.72 -3.79 -33.44
C ASN A 381 3.94 -4.31 -34.68
N VAL A 382 3.22 -3.44 -35.39
CA VAL A 382 2.64 -3.65 -36.71
C VAL A 382 3.55 -3.03 -37.76
#